data_ca4303f084c770196a078c28d7e82792
#
_entry.id   ca4303f084c770196a078c28d7e82792
#
_cell.length_a   1.000
_cell.length_b   1.000
_cell.length_c   1.000
_cell.angle_alpha   90.00
_cell.angle_beta   90.00
_cell.angle_gamma   90.00
#
_symmetry.space_group_name_H-M   'P 1'
#
loop_
_entity.id
_entity.type
_entity.pdbx_description
1 polymer ?
#
loop_
_entity_poly.entity_id
_entity_poly.type
_entity_poly.pdbx_seq_one_letter_code
_entity_poly.pdbx_strand_id
1 'polypeptide(L)'
;MNAFPDHRTSQRFDQKSSVMLEDFRTGFYYGGTMHNYSVKGIYFESNYAPRPGRKIHIKVDDLPDIRTPHVYLAEVRWRKPLSENSSSYAYGVGIKYC
;
A
#
# COMPACT_ATOMS: atom_id res chain seq x y z
N MET A 1 -0.76 -20.02 24.10
CA MET A 1 -0.65 -19.35 23.75
C MET A 1 -0.81 -18.79 23.13
N ASN A 2 -0.97 -18.90 22.92
CA ASN A 2 -0.95 -18.15 22.42
C ASN A 2 -1.09 -17.45 21.89
N ALA A 3 -1.25 -17.51 21.55
CA ALA A 3 -1.21 -16.86 21.13
C ALA A 3 -1.21 -16.16 20.75
N PHE A 4 -1.19 -16.12 20.55
CA PHE A 4 -0.93 -15.23 20.27
C PHE A 4 -0.71 -14.46 20.14
N PRO A 5 -1.00 -14.86 20.33
CA PRO A 5 -0.40 -13.60 20.67
C PRO A 5 -0.26 -12.66 19.50
N ASP A 6 -0.34 -13.11 18.34
CA ASP A 6 -0.42 -12.24 17.20
C ASP A 6 -1.83 -11.65 17.14
N HIS A 7 -1.91 -10.34 17.36
CA HIS A 7 -3.18 -9.64 17.40
C HIS A 7 -3.68 -9.20 16.04
N ARG A 8 -2.94 -9.51 14.99
CA ARG A 8 -3.41 -9.19 13.65
C ARG A 8 -4.58 -10.06 13.29
N THR A 9 -5.59 -9.45 12.73
CA THR A 9 -6.79 -10.15 12.32
C THR A 9 -6.69 -10.66 10.89
N SER A 10 -5.61 -10.34 10.18
CA SER A 10 -5.43 -10.77 8.81
C SER A 10 -3.97 -11.11 8.55
N GLN A 11 -3.78 -12.11 7.72
CA GLN A 11 -2.46 -12.55 7.33
C GLN A 11 -1.93 -11.62 6.22
N ARG A 12 -0.62 -11.35 6.27
CA ARG A 12 0.04 -10.61 5.21
C ARG A 12 0.74 -11.56 4.26
N PHE A 13 0.69 -11.20 3.00
CA PHE A 13 1.31 -11.97 1.92
C PHE A 13 2.36 -11.11 1.23
N ASP A 14 3.55 -11.64 1.07
CA ASP A 14 4.61 -10.97 0.35
C ASP A 14 4.36 -11.15 -1.15
N GLN A 15 4.22 -10.03 -1.84
CA GLN A 15 3.96 -10.05 -3.27
C GLN A 15 4.37 -8.69 -3.83
N LYS A 16 5.45 -8.70 -4.63
CA LYS A 16 5.86 -7.48 -5.32
C LYS A 16 5.01 -7.26 -6.55
N SER A 17 4.52 -6.06 -6.68
CA SER A 17 3.73 -5.66 -7.84
C SER A 17 3.80 -4.17 -8.04
N SER A 18 3.73 -3.73 -9.28
CA SER A 18 3.60 -2.32 -9.59
C SER A 18 2.25 -1.80 -9.12
N VAL A 19 2.25 -0.60 -8.57
CA VAL A 19 1.02 0.07 -8.18
C VAL A 19 0.98 1.46 -8.78
N MET A 20 -0.24 1.94 -9.02
CA MET A 20 -0.51 3.29 -9.46
C MET A 20 -1.39 3.95 -8.41
N LEU A 21 -1.00 5.13 -7.99
CA LEU A 21 -1.67 5.86 -6.91
C LEU A 21 -2.28 7.11 -7.49
N GLU A 22 -3.55 7.36 -7.19
CA GLU A 22 -4.22 8.57 -7.66
C GLU A 22 -4.50 9.49 -6.48
N ASP A 23 -4.04 10.73 -6.60
CA ASP A 23 -4.32 11.78 -5.64
C ASP A 23 -5.67 12.40 -5.97
N PHE A 24 -6.62 12.33 -5.03
CA PHE A 24 -7.97 12.85 -5.24
C PHE A 24 -8.01 14.35 -5.45
N ARG A 25 -7.05 15.06 -4.87
CA ARG A 25 -7.08 16.52 -4.90
C ARG A 25 -6.65 17.07 -6.25
N THR A 26 -5.71 16.39 -6.88
CA THR A 26 -5.11 16.88 -8.13
C THR A 26 -5.48 16.03 -9.33
N GLY A 27 -5.88 14.77 -9.09
CA GLY A 27 -6.10 13.81 -10.15
C GLY A 27 -4.80 13.28 -10.76
N PHE A 28 -3.66 13.62 -10.19
CA PHE A 28 -2.38 13.13 -10.67
C PHE A 28 -2.15 11.69 -10.25
N TYR A 29 -1.40 10.97 -11.07
CA TYR A 29 -1.03 9.59 -10.83
C TYR A 29 0.45 9.49 -10.49
N TYR A 30 0.76 8.58 -9.57
CA TYR A 30 2.13 8.34 -9.12
C TYR A 30 2.36 6.84 -9.09
N GLY A 31 3.57 6.42 -9.43
CA GLY A 31 3.94 5.01 -9.40
C GLY A 31 4.53 4.60 -8.07
N GLY A 32 4.52 3.31 -7.83
CA GLY A 32 5.17 2.72 -6.68
C GLY A 32 5.26 1.21 -6.83
N THR A 33 5.76 0.56 -5.80
CA THR A 33 5.87 -0.89 -5.75
C THR A 33 5.26 -1.41 -4.46
N MET A 34 4.26 -2.27 -4.58
CA MET A 34 3.71 -2.99 -3.46
C MET A 34 4.68 -4.08 -3.03
N HIS A 35 4.86 -4.26 -1.73
CA HIS A 35 5.73 -5.31 -1.18
C HIS A 35 4.94 -6.40 -0.47
N ASN A 36 3.84 -6.04 0.16
CA ASN A 36 2.98 -7.02 0.79
C ASN A 36 1.56 -6.49 0.89
N TYR A 37 0.64 -7.39 1.08
CA TYR A 37 -0.77 -7.05 1.19
C TYR A 37 -1.48 -7.99 2.16
N SER A 38 -2.66 -7.59 2.58
CA SER A 38 -3.58 -8.43 3.35
C SER A 38 -4.99 -8.08 2.92
N VAL A 39 -5.98 -8.74 3.51
CA VAL A 39 -7.38 -8.40 3.22
C VAL A 39 -7.74 -7.00 3.70
N LYS A 40 -6.92 -6.39 4.55
CA LYS A 40 -7.22 -5.05 5.11
C LYS A 40 -6.48 -3.94 4.42
N GLY A 41 -5.36 -4.21 3.79
CA GLY A 41 -4.58 -3.13 3.18
C GLY A 41 -3.29 -3.59 2.55
N ILE A 42 -2.47 -2.61 2.22
CA ILE A 42 -1.25 -2.81 1.43
C ILE A 42 -0.13 -1.99 2.05
N TYR A 43 1.09 -2.54 1.98
CA TYR A 43 2.32 -1.78 2.16
C TYR A 43 2.98 -1.60 0.80
N PHE A 44 3.29 -0.35 0.45
CA PHE A 44 4.00 -0.04 -0.78
C PHE A 44 5.10 0.98 -0.53
N GLU A 45 6.00 1.10 -1.51
CA GLU A 45 7.03 2.13 -1.53
C GLU A 45 6.80 3.03 -2.74
N SER A 46 6.97 4.33 -2.54
CA SER A 46 6.75 5.32 -3.58
C SER A 46 7.44 6.63 -3.21
N ASN A 47 7.66 7.47 -4.19
CA ASN A 47 8.07 8.84 -3.92
C ASN A 47 6.89 9.73 -3.55
N TYR A 48 5.67 9.23 -3.73
CA TYR A 48 4.44 9.91 -3.35
C TYR A 48 3.91 9.31 -2.06
N ALA A 49 3.83 10.13 -1.02
CA ALA A 49 3.42 9.66 0.31
C ALA A 49 2.53 10.71 0.96
N PRO A 50 1.21 10.64 0.76
CA PRO A 50 0.31 11.57 1.40
C PRO A 50 0.29 11.40 2.91
N ARG A 51 -0.18 12.40 3.61
CA ARG A 51 -0.29 12.34 5.06
C ARG A 51 -1.24 11.25 5.52
N PRO A 52 -1.00 10.66 6.68
CA PRO A 52 -1.99 9.77 7.28
C PRO A 52 -3.36 10.43 7.36
N GLY A 53 -4.39 9.67 7.08
CA GLY A 53 -5.76 10.16 7.00
C GLY A 53 -6.23 10.53 5.62
N ARG A 54 -5.31 10.77 4.69
CA ARG A 54 -5.68 11.06 3.30
C ARG A 54 -6.17 9.81 2.61
N LYS A 55 -7.14 9.99 1.74
CA LYS A 55 -7.65 8.91 0.90
C LYS A 55 -7.04 8.98 -0.47
N ILE A 56 -6.77 7.82 -1.05
CA ILE A 56 -6.24 7.70 -2.40
C ILE A 56 -6.92 6.52 -3.08
N HIS A 57 -6.91 6.53 -4.41
CA HIS A 57 -7.15 5.31 -5.16
C HIS A 57 -5.82 4.62 -5.41
N ILE A 58 -5.81 3.33 -5.22
CA ILE A 58 -4.64 2.52 -5.56
C ILE A 58 -5.05 1.44 -6.55
N LYS A 59 -4.32 1.36 -7.64
CA LYS A 59 -4.48 0.31 -8.64
C LYS A 59 -3.28 -0.62 -8.53
N VAL A 60 -3.55 -1.91 -8.31
CA VAL A 60 -2.50 -2.92 -8.21
C VAL A 60 -2.54 -3.75 -9.49
N ASP A 61 -1.38 -3.86 -10.15
CA ASP A 61 -1.34 -4.46 -11.46
C ASP A 61 -1.38 -5.97 -11.45
N ASP A 62 -0.91 -6.60 -10.39
CA ASP A 62 -0.69 -8.06 -10.44
C ASP A 62 -0.93 -8.69 -9.08
N LEU A 63 -2.19 -8.80 -8.69
CA LEU A 63 -2.56 -9.53 -7.48
C LEU A 63 -3.08 -10.91 -7.85
N PRO A 64 -2.58 -11.96 -7.18
CA PRO A 64 -3.11 -13.29 -7.40
C PRO A 64 -4.58 -13.35 -6.96
N ASP A 65 -5.34 -14.19 -7.60
CA ASP A 65 -6.73 -14.48 -7.28
C ASP A 65 -7.70 -13.31 -7.44
N ILE A 66 -7.22 -12.18 -7.93
CA ILE A 66 -8.08 -11.04 -8.20
C ILE A 66 -8.17 -10.87 -9.71
N ARG A 67 -9.37 -10.86 -10.21
CA ARG A 67 -9.56 -10.91 -11.66
C ARG A 67 -9.52 -9.55 -12.30
N THR A 68 -10.25 -8.59 -11.82
CA THR A 68 -10.30 -7.22 -12.34
C THR A 68 -11.43 -6.48 -11.67
N PRO A 69 -11.41 -5.19 -11.73
CA PRO A 69 -10.24 -4.33 -11.74
C PRO A 69 -9.64 -4.32 -10.35
N HIS A 70 -8.36 -4.02 -10.28
CA HIS A 70 -7.66 -4.03 -9.00
C HIS A 70 -7.51 -2.61 -8.48
N VAL A 71 -8.62 -1.86 -8.46
CA VAL A 71 -8.61 -0.47 -8.00
C VAL A 71 -9.35 -0.39 -6.68
N TYR A 72 -8.69 0.18 -5.68
CA TYR A 72 -9.23 0.27 -4.34
C TYR A 72 -9.21 1.70 -3.84
N LEU A 73 -10.25 2.08 -3.12
CA LEU A 73 -10.22 3.27 -2.30
C LEU A 73 -9.58 2.92 -0.97
N ALA A 74 -8.60 3.69 -0.56
CA ALA A 74 -7.86 3.38 0.65
C ALA A 74 -7.48 4.66 1.40
N GLU A 75 -7.19 4.49 2.68
CA GLU A 75 -6.75 5.58 3.54
C GLU A 75 -5.32 5.33 3.96
N VAL A 76 -4.47 6.35 3.87
CA VAL A 76 -3.10 6.28 4.36
C VAL A 76 -3.14 6.21 5.88
N ARG A 77 -2.53 5.18 6.45
CA ARG A 77 -2.48 5.00 7.89
C ARG A 77 -1.17 5.46 8.49
N TRP A 78 -0.08 5.26 7.77
CA TRP A 78 1.24 5.72 8.20
C TRP A 78 2.15 5.82 6.99
N ARG A 79 3.22 6.57 7.17
CA ARG A 79 4.30 6.66 6.18
C ARG A 79 5.61 6.83 6.93
N LYS A 80 6.69 6.43 6.28
CA LYS A 80 8.02 6.59 6.84
C LYS A 80 9.01 6.90 5.72
N PRO A 81 10.03 7.72 5.98
CA PRO A 81 11.09 7.90 5.01
C PRO A 81 11.94 6.63 4.92
N LEU A 82 12.47 6.38 3.74
CA LEU A 82 13.37 5.25 3.48
C LEU A 82 14.76 5.77 3.20
N SER A 83 15.79 4.99 3.55
CA SER A 83 17.14 5.36 3.20
C SER A 83 17.43 5.01 1.75
N GLU A 84 18.36 5.74 1.13
CA GLU A 84 18.77 5.47 -0.24
C GLU A 84 19.34 4.07 -0.42
N ASN A 85 19.88 3.51 0.64
CA ASN A 85 20.49 2.18 0.59
C ASN A 85 19.46 1.06 0.66
N SER A 86 18.26 1.35 1.12
CA SER A 86 17.24 0.31 1.32
C SER A 86 16.20 0.28 0.21
N SER A 87 16.07 1.36 -0.55
CA SER A 87 15.04 1.44 -1.58
C SER A 87 15.38 2.52 -2.60
N SER A 88 14.89 2.35 -3.82
CA SER A 88 14.93 3.40 -4.83
C SER A 88 13.84 4.45 -4.62
N TYR A 89 12.93 4.22 -3.70
CA TYR A 89 11.86 5.16 -3.38
C TYR A 89 12.15 5.91 -2.09
N ALA A 90 11.53 7.08 -1.94
CA ALA A 90 11.73 7.93 -0.79
C ALA A 90 10.93 7.50 0.44
N TYR A 91 9.80 6.83 0.26
CA TYR A 91 8.87 6.54 1.36
C TYR A 91 8.32 5.14 1.31
N GLY A 92 8.09 4.59 2.51
CA GLY A 92 7.24 3.43 2.70
C GLY A 92 5.89 3.90 3.25
N VAL A 93 4.80 3.31 2.76
CA VAL A 93 3.45 3.76 3.05
C VAL A 93 2.57 2.55 3.36
N GLY A 94 1.86 2.63 4.48
CA GLY A 94 0.86 1.64 4.83
C GLY A 94 -0.52 2.22 4.64
N ILE A 95 -1.36 1.53 3.89
CA ILE A 95 -2.74 1.94 3.65
C ILE A 95 -3.71 0.87 4.10
N LYS A 96 -4.93 1.31 4.40
CA LYS A 96 -6.04 0.43 4.75
C LYS A 96 -7.16 0.68 3.76
N TYR A 97 -7.77 -0.38 3.24
CA TYR A 97 -8.93 -0.25 2.36
C TYR A 97 -10.09 0.41 3.10
N CYS A 98 -10.80 1.25 2.40
CA CYS A 98 -12.01 1.88 2.93
C CYS A 98 -13.22 0.96 2.89
#